data_39571ebb1186de4264a2c1c44467a917
#
_entry.id   39571ebb1186de4264a2c1c44467a917
#
_cell.length_a   1.000
_cell.length_b   1.000
_cell.length_c   1.000
_cell.angle_alpha   90.00
_cell.angle_beta   90.00
_cell.angle_gamma   90.00
#
_symmetry.space_group_name_H-M   'P 1'
#
loop_
_entity.id
_entity.type
_entity.pdbx_description
1 polymer ?
#
loop_
_entity_poly.entity_id
_entity_poly.type
_entity_poly.pdbx_seq_one_letter_code
_entity_poly.pdbx_strand_id
1 'polypeptide(L)'
;MSQDRRKHRRVAWITSVKGLCADGVEFEASTVDVCAGGLRVRIGRQLGIGEPLVLYLEDVGRVEGVVVRKLAESDYAVEFRVPGRKRDKIADQLTWLINRDRLGLAEERVAERRSAAGQIIATYGDNQMVACAISDVSVFGVALRTSGQRPMIGDKVTVGERPGTCVRYIEGGFAVDFRPVELLNDC
;
A
#
# COMPACT_ATOMS: atom_id res chain seq x y z
N MET A 1 7.22 27.24 7.86
CA MET A 1 6.89 26.05 7.03
C MET A 1 7.85 24.94 7.45
N SER A 2 7.37 23.93 8.16
CA SER A 2 8.21 22.82 8.65
C SER A 2 8.47 21.86 7.49
N GLN A 3 9.71 21.78 7.02
CA GLN A 3 10.11 20.76 6.02
C GLN A 3 9.90 19.38 6.64
N ASP A 4 9.09 18.56 6.00
CA ASP A 4 8.89 17.16 6.40
C ASP A 4 10.19 16.37 6.13
N ARG A 5 10.99 16.13 7.19
CA ARG A 5 12.27 15.41 7.14
C ARG A 5 12.11 13.88 7.04
N ARG A 6 10.92 13.39 6.71
CA ARG A 6 10.61 11.95 6.72
C ARG A 6 11.13 11.28 5.45
N LYS A 7 11.93 10.22 5.62
CA LYS A 7 12.44 9.40 4.50
C LYS A 7 11.36 8.56 3.79
N HIS A 8 10.18 8.36 4.42
CA HIS A 8 9.11 7.51 3.90
C HIS A 8 7.75 8.16 4.14
N ARG A 9 6.91 8.18 3.10
CA ARG A 9 5.52 8.64 3.20
C ARG A 9 4.71 7.69 4.08
N ARG A 10 3.92 8.22 4.99
CA ARG A 10 3.00 7.47 5.83
C ARG A 10 1.65 7.30 5.16
N VAL A 11 1.06 6.15 5.37
CA VAL A 11 -0.25 5.78 4.87
C VAL A 11 -1.17 5.57 6.04
N ALA A 12 -2.34 6.19 6.02
CA ALA A 12 -3.41 5.84 6.94
C ALA A 12 -3.84 4.39 6.61
N TRP A 13 -3.60 3.48 7.54
CA TRP A 13 -3.96 2.08 7.43
C TRP A 13 -4.33 1.55 8.80
N ILE A 14 -5.61 1.27 8.98
CA ILE A 14 -6.16 0.77 10.23
C ILE A 14 -6.34 -0.73 10.10
N THR A 15 -5.54 -1.48 10.82
CA THR A 15 -5.64 -2.95 10.91
C THR A 15 -5.30 -3.42 12.31
N SER A 16 -5.74 -4.63 12.64
CA SER A 16 -5.39 -5.30 13.89
C SER A 16 -3.90 -5.64 13.92
N VAL A 17 -3.30 -5.48 15.09
CA VAL A 17 -1.91 -5.82 15.37
C VAL A 17 -1.89 -6.71 16.61
N LYS A 18 -1.25 -7.87 16.51
CA LYS A 18 -0.83 -8.64 17.69
C LYS A 18 0.62 -8.32 17.97
N GLY A 19 0.96 -8.10 19.22
CA GLY A 19 2.31 -7.75 19.62
C GLY A 19 2.78 -8.52 20.83
N LEU A 20 4.11 -8.58 20.96
CA LEU A 20 4.80 -9.17 22.08
C LEU A 20 5.83 -8.15 22.60
N CYS A 21 5.78 -7.87 23.89
CA CYS A 21 6.76 -7.03 24.58
C CYS A 21 8.00 -7.85 24.99
N ALA A 22 9.06 -7.16 25.39
CA ALA A 22 10.30 -7.80 25.85
C ALA A 22 10.11 -8.70 27.09
N ASP A 23 9.13 -8.40 27.93
CA ASP A 23 8.75 -9.18 29.11
C ASP A 23 7.93 -10.45 28.78
N GLY A 24 7.70 -10.73 27.49
CA GLY A 24 6.92 -11.88 27.04
C GLY A 24 5.41 -11.68 27.11
N VAL A 25 4.94 -10.49 27.46
CA VAL A 25 3.50 -10.18 27.51
C VAL A 25 2.96 -9.87 26.12
N GLU A 26 1.96 -10.63 25.70
CA GLU A 26 1.22 -10.39 24.47
C GLU A 26 0.21 -9.23 24.63
N PHE A 27 -0.02 -8.53 23.54
CA PHE A 27 -1.01 -7.46 23.47
C PHE A 27 -1.72 -7.41 22.12
N GLU A 28 -2.92 -6.85 22.12
CA GLU A 28 -3.63 -6.46 20.92
C GLU A 28 -3.65 -4.94 20.77
N ALA A 29 -3.55 -4.48 19.56
CA ALA A 29 -3.51 -3.07 19.21
C ALA A 29 -4.10 -2.85 17.82
N SER A 30 -4.20 -1.59 17.41
CA SER A 30 -4.54 -1.23 16.03
C SER A 30 -3.53 -0.24 15.47
N THR A 31 -3.24 -0.35 14.17
CA THR A 31 -2.46 0.66 13.48
C THR A 31 -3.29 1.93 13.29
N VAL A 32 -2.63 3.07 13.19
CA VAL A 32 -3.22 4.36 12.79
C VAL A 32 -2.64 4.78 11.44
N ASP A 33 -1.33 4.71 11.32
CA ASP A 33 -0.60 4.94 10.09
C ASP A 33 0.65 4.06 10.04
N VAL A 34 1.10 3.71 8.84
CA VAL A 34 2.26 2.85 8.59
C VAL A 34 3.12 3.42 7.47
N CYS A 35 4.43 3.21 7.54
CA CYS A 35 5.37 3.42 6.45
C CYS A 35 6.44 2.31 6.47
N ALA A 36 7.32 2.28 5.47
CA ALA A 36 8.39 1.30 5.40
C ALA A 36 9.37 1.34 6.59
N GLY A 37 9.46 2.46 7.29
CA GLY A 37 10.35 2.65 8.44
C GLY A 37 9.70 2.49 9.80
N GLY A 38 8.38 2.35 9.89
CA GLY A 38 7.68 2.25 11.17
C GLY A 38 6.19 2.51 11.08
N LEU A 39 5.54 2.50 12.23
CA LEU A 39 4.09 2.70 12.34
C LEU A 39 3.71 3.57 13.55
N ARG A 40 2.50 4.08 13.51
CA ARG A 40 1.79 4.57 14.69
C ARG A 40 0.80 3.50 15.11
N VAL A 41 0.87 3.09 16.37
CA VAL A 41 0.01 2.07 16.95
C VAL A 41 -0.82 2.67 18.08
N ARG A 42 -2.08 2.27 18.14
CA ARG A 42 -2.96 2.55 19.27
C ARG A 42 -3.10 1.30 20.12
N ILE A 43 -2.77 1.43 21.41
CA ILE A 43 -2.72 0.32 22.36
C ILE A 43 -3.27 0.74 23.72
N GLY A 44 -4.02 -0.12 24.35
CA GLY A 44 -4.63 0.13 25.68
C GLY A 44 -3.70 -0.02 26.89
N ARG A 45 -2.38 -0.32 26.66
CA ARG A 45 -1.40 -0.45 27.75
C ARG A 45 -0.30 0.62 27.64
N GLN A 46 0.39 0.85 28.73
CA GLN A 46 1.57 1.72 28.74
C GLN A 46 2.78 0.99 28.16
N LEU A 47 3.51 1.65 27.25
CA LEU A 47 4.77 1.20 26.69
C LEU A 47 5.89 2.17 27.08
N GLY A 48 7.07 1.64 27.35
CA GLY A 48 8.28 2.42 27.60
C GLY A 48 8.92 2.93 26.30
N ILE A 49 9.45 4.17 26.32
CA ILE A 49 10.30 4.64 25.21
C ILE A 49 11.60 3.82 25.22
N GLY A 50 12.00 3.31 24.04
CA GLY A 50 13.13 2.38 23.90
C GLY A 50 12.72 0.91 24.04
N GLU A 51 11.47 0.62 24.37
CA GLU A 51 10.99 -0.75 24.55
C GLU A 51 10.98 -1.50 23.21
N PRO A 52 11.63 -2.66 23.11
CA PRO A 52 11.58 -3.49 21.92
C PRO A 52 10.25 -4.25 21.85
N LEU A 53 9.70 -4.33 20.65
CA LEU A 53 8.44 -5.00 20.35
C LEU A 53 8.61 -5.95 19.18
N VAL A 54 7.89 -7.06 19.22
CA VAL A 54 7.61 -7.90 18.05
C VAL A 54 6.16 -7.69 17.67
N LEU A 55 5.90 -7.28 16.44
CA LEU A 55 4.56 -6.98 15.93
C LEU A 55 4.21 -7.94 14.80
N TYR A 56 2.98 -8.40 14.79
CA TYR A 56 2.39 -9.18 13.72
C TYR A 56 1.28 -8.34 13.09
N LEU A 57 1.57 -7.81 11.91
CA LEU A 57 0.61 -7.05 11.11
C LEU A 57 0.00 -7.98 10.07
N GLU A 58 -1.32 -7.90 9.90
CA GLU A 58 -1.99 -8.54 8.77
C GLU A 58 -1.32 -8.09 7.47
N ASP A 59 -1.22 -8.87 6.47
CA ASP A 59 -0.59 -8.56 5.17
C ASP A 59 0.93 -8.29 5.17
N VAL A 60 1.55 -7.81 6.25
CA VAL A 60 2.99 -7.52 6.35
C VAL A 60 3.76 -8.62 7.07
N GLY A 61 3.10 -9.32 7.97
CA GLY A 61 3.67 -10.37 8.79
C GLY A 61 4.46 -9.85 10.01
N ARG A 62 5.39 -10.66 10.51
CA ARG A 62 6.18 -10.36 11.70
C ARG A 62 7.20 -9.27 11.45
N VAL A 63 7.20 -8.21 12.26
CA VAL A 63 8.20 -7.13 12.27
C VAL A 63 8.72 -6.88 13.67
N GLU A 64 9.99 -6.57 13.79
CA GLU A 64 10.61 -6.10 15.03
C GLU A 64 10.70 -4.58 14.99
N GLY A 65 10.46 -3.94 16.13
CA GLY A 65 10.52 -2.50 16.25
C GLY A 65 10.85 -2.04 17.66
N VAL A 66 11.04 -0.75 17.80
CA VAL A 66 11.33 -0.09 19.07
C VAL A 66 10.40 1.10 19.22
N VAL A 67 9.83 1.28 20.40
CA VAL A 67 9.02 2.45 20.73
C VAL A 67 9.92 3.69 20.78
N VAL A 68 9.69 4.66 19.87
CA VAL A 68 10.53 5.86 19.78
C VAL A 68 9.92 7.08 20.45
N ARG A 69 8.60 7.11 20.58
CA ARG A 69 7.91 8.20 21.30
C ARG A 69 6.45 7.88 21.58
N LYS A 70 5.92 8.48 22.64
CA LYS A 70 4.49 8.55 22.93
C LYS A 70 3.89 9.76 22.19
N LEU A 71 2.80 9.58 21.49
CA LEU A 71 2.14 10.63 20.69
C LEU A 71 0.86 11.14 21.35
N ALA A 72 0.13 10.25 22.04
CA ALA A 72 -1.05 10.51 22.83
C ALA A 72 -1.14 9.49 23.95
N GLU A 73 -2.20 9.52 24.75
CA GLU A 73 -2.35 8.62 25.90
C GLU A 73 -2.22 7.13 25.53
N SER A 74 -2.81 6.75 24.40
CA SER A 74 -2.81 5.38 23.88
C SER A 74 -2.04 5.22 22.56
N ASP A 75 -1.41 6.25 22.01
CA ASP A 75 -0.79 6.22 20.70
C ASP A 75 0.73 6.31 20.81
N TYR A 76 1.42 5.36 20.21
CA TYR A 76 2.88 5.26 20.20
C TYR A 76 3.43 5.19 18.77
N ALA A 77 4.58 5.84 18.56
CA ALA A 77 5.36 5.67 17.35
C ALA A 77 6.39 4.56 17.56
N VAL A 78 6.39 3.59 16.66
CA VAL A 78 7.32 2.45 16.64
C VAL A 78 8.16 2.53 15.38
N GLU A 79 9.49 2.51 15.53
CA GLU A 79 10.44 2.40 14.43
C GLU A 79 10.77 0.94 14.16
N PHE A 80 10.71 0.50 12.91
CA PHE A 80 11.03 -0.88 12.54
C PHE A 80 12.55 -1.13 12.58
N ARG A 81 12.93 -2.22 13.20
CA ARG A 81 14.29 -2.76 13.26
C ARG A 81 14.40 -3.97 12.34
N VAL A 82 14.37 -3.70 11.02
CA VAL A 82 14.39 -4.74 9.99
C VAL A 82 15.50 -4.48 8.97
N PRO A 83 16.08 -5.54 8.37
CA PRO A 83 17.04 -5.41 7.28
C PRO A 83 16.46 -4.64 6.07
N GLY A 84 17.35 -4.01 5.27
CA GLY A 84 16.95 -3.22 4.09
C GLY A 84 16.00 -3.97 3.15
N ARG A 85 16.35 -5.21 2.77
CA ARG A 85 15.47 -6.05 1.91
C ARG A 85 14.07 -6.24 2.47
N LYS A 86 13.93 -6.35 3.79
CA LYS A 86 12.61 -6.49 4.42
C LYS A 86 11.86 -5.16 4.42
N ARG A 87 12.58 -4.05 4.58
CA ARG A 87 12.01 -2.69 4.48
C ARG A 87 11.48 -2.42 3.09
N ASP A 88 12.22 -2.78 2.05
CA ASP A 88 11.79 -2.64 0.65
C ASP A 88 10.51 -3.47 0.40
N LYS A 89 10.49 -4.72 0.87
CA LYS A 89 9.31 -5.58 0.76
C LYS A 89 8.09 -5.00 1.51
N ILE A 90 8.28 -4.38 2.67
CA ILE A 90 7.21 -3.67 3.40
C ILE A 90 6.72 -2.47 2.58
N ALA A 91 7.64 -1.71 1.97
CA ALA A 91 7.27 -0.59 1.09
C ALA A 91 6.41 -1.03 -0.08
N ASP A 92 6.79 -2.12 -0.75
CA ASP A 92 6.04 -2.71 -1.87
C ASP A 92 4.64 -3.19 -1.43
N GLN A 93 4.56 -3.87 -0.29
CA GLN A 93 3.29 -4.34 0.27
C GLN A 93 2.37 -3.18 0.65
N LEU A 94 2.88 -2.14 1.31
CA LEU A 94 2.10 -0.95 1.63
C LEU A 94 1.63 -0.22 0.39
N THR A 95 2.47 -0.15 -0.63
CA THR A 95 2.13 0.40 -1.94
C THR A 95 0.97 -0.36 -2.57
N TRP A 96 1.02 -1.69 -2.54
CA TRP A 96 -0.04 -2.54 -3.05
C TRP A 96 -1.33 -2.35 -2.26
N LEU A 97 -1.27 -2.31 -0.93
CA LEU A 97 -2.44 -2.10 -0.04
C LEU A 97 -3.15 -0.77 -0.34
N ILE A 98 -2.38 0.32 -0.48
CA ILE A 98 -2.93 1.64 -0.82
C ILE A 98 -3.65 1.63 -2.16
N ASN A 99 -3.01 1.01 -3.16
CA ASN A 99 -3.57 0.98 -4.50
C ASN A 99 -4.77 0.02 -4.59
N ARG A 100 -4.76 -1.08 -3.84
CA ARG A 100 -5.89 -1.99 -3.71
C ARG A 100 -7.16 -1.26 -3.28
N ASP A 101 -7.10 -0.50 -2.19
CA ASP A 101 -8.26 0.24 -1.68
C ASP A 101 -8.73 1.32 -2.66
N ARG A 102 -7.78 1.99 -3.33
CA ARG A 102 -8.10 3.02 -4.34
C ARG A 102 -8.64 2.47 -5.65
N LEU A 103 -8.35 1.22 -5.96
CA LEU A 103 -8.83 0.52 -7.15
C LEU A 103 -10.12 -0.27 -6.90
N GLY A 104 -10.69 -0.19 -5.68
CA GLY A 104 -11.92 -0.91 -5.33
C GLY A 104 -11.74 -2.43 -5.22
N LEU A 105 -10.51 -2.91 -5.03
CA LEU A 105 -10.19 -4.34 -4.93
C LEU A 105 -10.43 -4.92 -3.52
N ALA A 106 -11.07 -4.18 -2.65
CA ALA A 106 -11.18 -4.52 -1.22
C ALA A 106 -12.11 -5.70 -0.90
N GLU A 107 -12.98 -6.13 -1.81
CA GLU A 107 -14.03 -7.11 -1.49
C GLU A 107 -13.73 -8.59 -1.81
N GLU A 108 -12.62 -8.93 -2.47
CA GLU A 108 -12.39 -10.33 -2.88
C GLU A 108 -11.62 -11.21 -1.89
N ARG A 109 -11.35 -10.77 -0.67
CA ARG A 109 -10.53 -11.55 0.29
C ARG A 109 -11.24 -12.62 1.11
N VAL A 110 -12.52 -12.91 0.89
CA VAL A 110 -13.26 -13.95 1.65
C VAL A 110 -13.26 -15.31 0.96
N ALA A 111 -12.81 -15.44 -0.27
CA ALA A 111 -12.79 -16.71 -0.98
C ALA A 111 -11.46 -16.97 -1.70
N GLU A 112 -10.77 -18.01 -1.21
CA GLU A 112 -9.72 -18.78 -1.87
C GLU A 112 -8.38 -18.10 -2.23
N ARG A 113 -7.33 -18.59 -1.56
CA ARG A 113 -5.91 -18.55 -1.99
C ARG A 113 -5.72 -19.28 -3.33
N ARG A 114 -6.17 -18.69 -4.43
CA ARG A 114 -5.77 -19.11 -5.79
C ARG A 114 -5.74 -17.85 -6.65
N SER A 115 -4.53 -17.46 -7.09
CA SER A 115 -4.24 -16.51 -8.17
C SER A 115 -5.31 -15.40 -8.31
N ALA A 116 -5.29 -14.44 -7.42
CA ALA A 116 -6.11 -13.24 -7.54
C ALA A 116 -5.53 -12.30 -8.59
N ALA A 117 -5.72 -12.63 -9.85
CA ALA A 117 -5.84 -11.64 -10.88
C ALA A 117 -7.21 -10.96 -10.64
N GLY A 118 -7.26 -9.97 -9.74
CA GLY A 118 -8.45 -9.16 -9.55
C GLY A 118 -8.89 -8.61 -10.90
N GLN A 119 -10.17 -8.80 -11.27
CA GLN A 119 -10.72 -8.16 -12.45
C GLN A 119 -11.07 -6.72 -12.10
N ILE A 120 -10.65 -5.78 -12.93
CA ILE A 120 -10.97 -4.37 -12.80
C ILE A 120 -11.46 -3.84 -14.15
N ILE A 121 -12.33 -2.84 -14.09
CA ILE A 121 -12.80 -2.17 -15.31
C ILE A 121 -11.88 -0.99 -15.60
N ALA A 122 -11.34 -0.94 -16.80
CA ALA A 122 -10.70 0.24 -17.36
C ALA A 122 -11.66 0.93 -18.32
N THR A 123 -11.84 2.24 -18.14
CA THR A 123 -12.70 3.09 -18.97
C THR A 123 -11.86 4.12 -19.73
N TYR A 124 -12.03 4.24 -21.03
CA TYR A 124 -11.29 5.19 -21.89
C TYR A 124 -12.10 5.57 -23.13
N GLY A 125 -11.63 6.56 -23.91
CA GLY A 125 -12.35 7.07 -25.07
C GLY A 125 -13.77 7.56 -24.71
N ASP A 126 -14.74 7.25 -25.53
CA ASP A 126 -16.15 7.62 -25.33
C ASP A 126 -16.86 6.65 -24.36
N ASN A 127 -16.36 6.53 -23.12
CA ASN A 127 -16.88 5.62 -22.09
C ASN A 127 -16.79 4.11 -22.45
N GLN A 128 -15.82 3.72 -23.25
CA GLN A 128 -15.58 2.32 -23.53
C GLN A 128 -15.05 1.62 -22.25
N MET A 129 -15.78 0.64 -21.77
CA MET A 129 -15.44 -0.15 -20.60
C MET A 129 -14.86 -1.51 -21.01
N VAL A 130 -13.70 -1.85 -20.48
CA VAL A 130 -13.01 -3.12 -20.74
C VAL A 130 -12.63 -3.78 -19.45
N ALA A 131 -13.02 -5.04 -19.31
CA ALA A 131 -12.58 -5.87 -18.18
C ALA A 131 -11.11 -6.24 -18.35
N CYS A 132 -10.34 -6.00 -17.29
CA CYS A 132 -8.91 -6.23 -17.26
C CYS A 132 -8.53 -7.06 -16.04
N ALA A 133 -7.53 -7.93 -16.19
CA ALA A 133 -6.85 -8.56 -15.06
C ALA A 133 -5.63 -7.71 -14.66
N ILE A 134 -5.44 -7.50 -13.37
CA ILE A 134 -4.26 -6.80 -12.87
C ILE A 134 -3.06 -7.72 -12.97
N SER A 135 -2.02 -7.28 -13.66
CA SER A 135 -0.75 -7.99 -13.81
C SER A 135 0.29 -7.52 -12.80
N ASP A 136 0.35 -6.20 -12.57
CA ASP A 136 1.30 -5.59 -11.66
C ASP A 136 0.79 -4.23 -11.18
N VAL A 137 1.15 -3.83 -9.95
CA VAL A 137 0.72 -2.56 -9.36
C VAL A 137 1.91 -1.87 -8.71
N SER A 138 2.07 -0.58 -9.01
CA SER A 138 3.07 0.29 -8.38
C SER A 138 2.44 1.53 -7.75
N VAL A 139 3.24 2.34 -7.06
CA VAL A 139 2.80 3.63 -6.48
C VAL A 139 2.21 4.55 -7.55
N PHE A 140 2.78 4.50 -8.75
CA PHE A 140 2.51 5.47 -9.81
C PHE A 140 1.66 4.91 -10.94
N GLY A 141 1.36 3.60 -10.95
CA GLY A 141 0.64 3.02 -12.06
C GLY A 141 0.26 1.56 -11.86
N VAL A 142 -0.42 1.03 -12.88
CA VAL A 142 -0.89 -0.36 -12.92
C VAL A 142 -0.63 -0.95 -14.31
N ALA A 143 -0.27 -2.22 -14.34
CA ALA A 143 -0.19 -3.02 -15.56
C ALA A 143 -1.43 -3.92 -15.65
N LEU A 144 -2.16 -3.83 -16.73
CA LEU A 144 -3.44 -4.49 -16.96
C LEU A 144 -3.35 -5.43 -18.16
N ARG A 145 -3.85 -6.65 -18.02
CA ARG A 145 -4.04 -7.59 -19.13
C ARG A 145 -5.50 -7.61 -19.55
N THR A 146 -5.75 -7.64 -20.83
CA THR A 146 -7.09 -7.73 -21.41
C THR A 146 -7.07 -8.48 -22.75
N SER A 147 -8.14 -9.19 -23.03
CA SER A 147 -8.43 -9.73 -24.37
C SER A 147 -9.25 -8.76 -25.23
N GLY A 148 -9.73 -7.67 -24.61
CA GLY A 148 -10.49 -6.62 -25.31
C GLY A 148 -9.61 -5.63 -26.04
N GLN A 149 -10.25 -4.60 -26.60
CA GLN A 149 -9.57 -3.48 -27.25
C GLN A 149 -8.70 -2.76 -26.22
N ARG A 150 -7.58 -2.20 -26.62
CA ARG A 150 -6.66 -1.46 -25.76
C ARG A 150 -6.72 0.03 -26.07
N PRO A 151 -6.55 0.90 -25.07
CA PRO A 151 -6.40 2.33 -25.30
C PRO A 151 -5.13 2.62 -26.10
N MET A 152 -5.08 3.72 -26.81
CA MET A 152 -3.84 4.20 -27.43
C MET A 152 -2.89 4.76 -26.34
N ILE A 153 -1.61 4.72 -26.61
CA ILE A 153 -0.61 5.38 -25.75
C ILE A 153 -0.91 6.88 -25.75
N GLY A 154 -1.01 7.48 -24.56
CA GLY A 154 -1.42 8.86 -24.37
C GLY A 154 -2.91 9.05 -24.01
N ASP A 155 -3.74 8.03 -24.22
CA ASP A 155 -5.15 8.12 -23.86
C ASP A 155 -5.36 8.26 -22.35
N LYS A 156 -6.36 9.05 -21.98
CA LYS A 156 -6.88 9.09 -20.60
C LYS A 156 -7.62 7.80 -20.32
N VAL A 157 -7.23 7.14 -19.24
CA VAL A 157 -7.80 5.86 -18.80
C VAL A 157 -8.20 5.98 -17.33
N THR A 158 -9.44 5.65 -17.01
CA THR A 158 -9.88 5.51 -15.62
C THR A 158 -9.86 4.02 -15.26
N VAL A 159 -9.10 3.64 -14.24
CA VAL A 159 -9.00 2.28 -13.75
C VAL A 159 -9.69 2.21 -12.39
N GLY A 160 -10.85 1.56 -12.32
CA GLY A 160 -11.75 1.72 -11.18
C GLY A 160 -12.18 3.18 -11.05
N GLU A 161 -11.84 3.83 -9.95
CA GLU A 161 -12.12 5.25 -9.71
C GLU A 161 -10.92 6.17 -10.00
N ARG A 162 -9.78 5.62 -10.43
CA ARG A 162 -8.53 6.36 -10.53
C ARG A 162 -8.20 6.76 -11.96
N PRO A 163 -8.17 8.06 -12.27
CA PRO A 163 -7.74 8.53 -13.58
C PRO A 163 -6.24 8.40 -13.77
N GLY A 164 -5.83 8.08 -14.97
CA GLY A 164 -4.43 7.96 -15.39
C GLY A 164 -4.27 8.13 -16.90
N THR A 165 -3.10 7.79 -17.39
CA THR A 165 -2.76 7.85 -18.82
C THR A 165 -2.13 6.52 -19.25
N CYS A 166 -2.54 5.98 -20.39
CA CYS A 166 -1.90 4.81 -20.99
C CYS A 166 -0.50 5.20 -21.45
N VAL A 167 0.55 4.58 -20.89
CA VAL A 167 1.93 4.98 -21.15
C VAL A 167 2.70 3.98 -22.01
N ARG A 168 2.29 2.72 -22.02
CA ARG A 168 2.95 1.67 -22.83
C ARG A 168 2.09 0.43 -22.96
N TYR A 169 2.38 -0.39 -23.98
CA TYR A 169 1.84 -1.74 -24.08
C TYR A 169 2.72 -2.76 -23.36
N ILE A 170 2.09 -3.79 -22.85
CA ILE A 170 2.72 -5.00 -22.31
C ILE A 170 2.18 -6.22 -23.03
N GLU A 171 2.76 -7.38 -22.82
CA GLU A 171 2.26 -8.63 -23.38
C GLU A 171 0.83 -8.91 -22.91
N GLY A 172 -0.11 -8.96 -23.85
CA GLY A 172 -1.53 -9.16 -23.57
C GLY A 172 -2.23 -7.97 -22.90
N GLY A 173 -1.67 -6.75 -22.91
CA GLY A 173 -2.28 -5.63 -22.19
C GLY A 173 -1.61 -4.28 -22.38
N PHE A 174 -1.75 -3.43 -21.36
CA PHE A 174 -1.23 -2.05 -21.34
C PHE A 174 -0.93 -1.60 -19.91
N ALA A 175 -0.11 -0.57 -19.76
CA ALA A 175 0.20 0.04 -18.48
C ALA A 175 -0.35 1.47 -18.39
N VAL A 176 -0.92 1.80 -17.24
CA VAL A 176 -1.48 3.12 -16.92
C VAL A 176 -0.64 3.78 -15.84
N ASP A 177 -0.22 5.02 -16.07
CA ASP A 177 0.44 5.89 -15.10
C ASP A 177 -0.59 6.84 -14.50
N PHE A 178 -0.61 6.95 -13.18
CA PHE A 178 -1.55 7.78 -12.43
C PHE A 178 -0.99 9.15 -12.04
N ARG A 179 0.24 9.46 -12.45
CA ARG A 179 0.81 10.80 -12.25
C ARG A 179 0.14 11.81 -13.19
N PRO A 180 -0.03 13.07 -12.78
CA PRO A 180 -0.48 14.13 -13.69
C PRO A 180 0.47 14.24 -14.89
N VAL A 181 -0.09 14.48 -16.08
CA VAL A 181 0.69 14.54 -17.34
C VAL A 181 1.78 15.61 -17.31
N GLU A 182 1.61 16.65 -16.50
CA GLU A 182 2.59 17.74 -16.32
C GLU A 182 3.95 17.26 -15.77
N LEU A 183 3.99 16.10 -15.10
CA LEU A 183 5.21 15.52 -14.55
C LEU A 183 5.87 14.46 -15.45
N LEU A 184 5.28 14.15 -16.60
CA LEU A 184 5.81 13.13 -17.52
C LEU A 184 6.72 13.72 -18.61
N ASN A 185 6.75 15.05 -18.76
CA ASN A 185 7.52 15.74 -19.81
C ASN A 185 8.91 16.25 -19.34
N ASP A 186 9.31 15.99 -18.10
CA ASP A 186 10.59 16.42 -17.52
C ASP A 186 11.59 15.25 -17.36
N CYS A 187 11.67 14.34 -18.34
CA CYS A 187 12.74 13.32 -18.43
C CYS A 187 13.35 13.29 -19.83
#